data_a7b422785e2c071feaf2f6b4930a0ec3
#
_entry.id   a7b422785e2c071feaf2f6b4930a0ec3
#
_cell.length_a   1.000
_cell.length_b   1.000
_cell.length_c   1.000
_cell.angle_alpha   90.00
_cell.angle_beta   90.00
_cell.angle_gamma   90.00
#
_symmetry.space_group_name_H-M   'P 1'
#
loop_
_entity.id
_entity.type
_entity.pdbx_description
1 polymer ?
#
loop_
_entity_poly.entity_id
_entity_poly.type
_entity_poly.pdbx_seq_one_letter_code
_entity_poly.pdbx_strand_id
1 'polypeptide(L)'
;MIKRLMTTCAVAAAFVCSAMAQTLKIAGTLRGSVPADMKLYVMPVADAMSSPDSIAVVGGKFTVETKVSQYGIYKLVVVLNRSQLIVPFHVAYKAGVVERLCISLGEDGNIEFVGADADTKSLVAFNDLNTQRNKRMWMEGKAMAAEQLKALVLGYTASADSIISVYHPSQMTSQYLRLWASTTSFENIENLKFATGRDLSSLGIDIKAVATGMLGTIDCKMSSAFDAAPRVLLATIPQGSLAQRVTAVESAAKDASLRCRAEDVLLERYVTRFNFSANYDEGLKELTDLTQRFNLNSKYLNMFKVRKSSIAGTPFPSNVSLYDLNGNKVDFSKFRGKYVYVDMWASWCVPCIKEIPHLKELEKNLSNSDVVFLSISIDSKEEAWKKKVTALGLEGNLFIDKDNKLCDALNVSGIPFFIIYDKEGKLYKYNAPRPSDVRTKPLLEGLK
;
A
#
# COMPACT_ATOMS: atom_id res chain seq x y z
N MET A 1 33.90 -19.28 25.31
CA MET A 1 32.67 -19.81 24.71
C MET A 1 31.94 -18.76 23.81
N ILE A 2 32.50 -17.58 23.60
CA ILE A 2 31.91 -16.45 22.82
C ILE A 2 32.48 -16.36 21.39
N LYS A 3 33.55 -17.09 21.06
CA LYS A 3 34.16 -17.04 19.72
C LYS A 3 33.59 -18.01 18.67
N ARG A 4 32.63 -18.88 19.02
CA ARG A 4 31.99 -19.83 18.06
C ARG A 4 30.64 -19.39 17.52
N LEU A 5 30.01 -18.31 18.05
CA LEU A 5 28.73 -17.80 17.53
C LEU A 5 28.87 -16.74 16.45
N MET A 6 30.04 -16.13 16.29
CA MET A 6 30.24 -15.13 15.23
C MET A 6 30.63 -15.70 13.85
N THR A 7 31.05 -16.97 13.81
CA THR A 7 31.46 -17.61 12.53
C THR A 7 30.28 -18.18 11.74
N THR A 8 29.14 -18.46 12.38
CA THR A 8 27.97 -19.05 11.72
C THR A 8 27.09 -18.02 11.04
N CYS A 9 27.04 -16.77 11.52
CA CYS A 9 26.31 -15.68 10.84
C CYS A 9 27.07 -15.10 9.64
N ALA A 10 28.42 -15.12 9.67
CA ALA A 10 29.22 -14.62 8.55
C ALA A 10 29.23 -15.58 7.34
N VAL A 11 29.07 -16.88 7.56
CA VAL A 11 29.01 -17.88 6.47
C VAL A 11 27.62 -17.88 5.81
N ALA A 12 26.55 -17.62 6.55
CA ALA A 12 25.20 -17.47 5.97
C ALA A 12 25.07 -16.16 5.15
N ALA A 13 25.71 -15.07 5.59
CA ALA A 13 25.76 -13.82 4.83
C ALA A 13 26.65 -13.88 3.59
N ALA A 14 27.72 -14.70 3.59
CA ALA A 14 28.59 -14.87 2.43
C ALA A 14 27.99 -15.75 1.33
N PHE A 15 27.04 -16.66 1.65
CA PHE A 15 26.33 -17.47 0.64
C PHE A 15 25.16 -16.72 -0.03
N VAL A 16 24.68 -15.62 0.55
CA VAL A 16 23.63 -14.77 -0.05
C VAL A 16 24.22 -13.72 -1.01
N CYS A 17 25.53 -13.48 -0.99
CA CYS A 17 26.16 -12.37 -1.73
C CYS A 17 26.83 -12.78 -3.06
N SER A 18 26.69 -14.02 -3.55
CA SER A 18 27.27 -14.43 -4.85
C SER A 18 26.31 -15.09 -5.83
N ALA A 19 25.00 -15.09 -5.59
CA ALA A 19 24.06 -15.27 -6.68
C ALA A 19 24.01 -13.97 -7.47
N MET A 20 24.88 -13.81 -8.47
CA MET A 20 24.67 -12.83 -9.53
C MET A 20 23.21 -13.00 -9.95
N ALA A 21 22.40 -11.94 -9.80
CA ALA A 21 20.99 -11.99 -10.15
C ALA A 21 20.90 -12.42 -11.62
N GLN A 22 20.55 -13.69 -11.84
CA GLN A 22 20.45 -14.22 -13.20
C GLN A 22 19.37 -13.43 -13.92
N THR A 23 19.66 -13.02 -15.15
CA THR A 23 18.77 -12.20 -15.96
C THR A 23 18.11 -13.08 -17.03
N LEU A 24 16.79 -13.02 -17.07
CA LEU A 24 15.99 -13.60 -18.14
C LEU A 24 15.85 -12.56 -19.25
N LYS A 25 16.16 -12.98 -20.50
CA LYS A 25 15.92 -12.18 -21.70
C LYS A 25 14.71 -12.72 -22.43
N ILE A 26 13.72 -11.85 -22.71
CA ILE A 26 12.52 -12.18 -23.44
C ILE A 26 12.46 -11.30 -24.69
N ALA A 27 12.31 -11.92 -25.86
CA ALA A 27 11.95 -11.23 -27.09
C ALA A 27 10.48 -11.51 -27.42
N GLY A 28 9.67 -10.46 -27.41
CA GLY A 28 8.22 -10.58 -27.60
C GLY A 28 7.75 -10.00 -28.94
N THR A 29 6.65 -10.57 -29.43
CA THR A 29 5.90 -10.04 -30.58
C THR A 29 4.44 -9.87 -30.18
N LEU A 30 3.91 -8.68 -30.41
CA LEU A 30 2.49 -8.35 -30.26
C LEU A 30 1.82 -8.47 -31.63
N ARG A 31 0.71 -9.19 -31.71
CA ARG A 31 -0.19 -9.30 -32.88
C ARG A 31 -1.47 -8.53 -32.57
N GLY A 32 -2.05 -7.92 -33.60
CA GLY A 32 -3.24 -7.08 -33.48
C GLY A 32 -2.90 -5.57 -33.48
N SER A 33 -3.91 -4.75 -33.24
CA SER A 33 -3.74 -3.28 -33.18
C SER A 33 -3.13 -2.87 -31.83
N VAL A 34 -1.89 -2.38 -31.86
CA VAL A 34 -1.18 -1.90 -30.66
C VAL A 34 -1.44 -0.41 -30.47
N PRO A 35 -2.18 0.00 -29.43
CA PRO A 35 -2.42 1.42 -29.17
C PRO A 35 -1.13 2.19 -28.87
N ALA A 36 -1.04 3.45 -29.35
CA ALA A 36 0.16 4.27 -29.21
C ALA A 36 0.50 4.65 -27.74
N ASP A 37 -0.50 4.67 -26.87
CA ASP A 37 -0.38 4.97 -25.45
C ASP A 37 -0.18 3.74 -24.56
N MET A 38 -0.11 2.55 -25.17
CA MET A 38 0.10 1.30 -24.44
C MET A 38 1.47 1.28 -23.75
N LYS A 39 1.45 0.96 -22.45
CA LYS A 39 2.67 0.67 -21.68
C LYS A 39 2.67 -0.81 -21.31
N LEU A 40 3.82 -1.44 -21.51
CA LEU A 40 4.03 -2.84 -21.24
C LEU A 40 5.09 -3.02 -20.16
N TYR A 41 4.86 -3.97 -19.23
CA TYR A 41 5.82 -4.35 -18.21
C TYR A 41 5.83 -5.88 -18.06
N VAL A 42 7.00 -6.43 -17.71
CA VAL A 42 7.17 -7.84 -17.34
C VAL A 42 7.91 -7.89 -16.02
N MET A 43 7.36 -8.60 -15.06
CA MET A 43 7.96 -8.73 -13.74
C MET A 43 7.77 -10.14 -13.15
N PRO A 44 8.73 -10.63 -12.34
CA PRO A 44 8.54 -11.86 -11.57
C PRO A 44 7.39 -11.72 -10.58
N VAL A 45 6.64 -12.79 -10.33
CA VAL A 45 5.50 -12.72 -9.34
C VAL A 45 5.95 -12.45 -7.91
N ALA A 46 7.15 -12.82 -7.54
CA ALA A 46 7.68 -12.62 -6.18
C ALA A 46 8.29 -11.23 -5.92
N ASP A 47 8.43 -10.39 -6.95
CA ASP A 47 9.13 -9.10 -6.87
C ASP A 47 8.13 -7.94 -7.00
N ALA A 48 7.29 -7.75 -5.98
CA ALA A 48 6.27 -6.70 -5.97
C ALA A 48 6.83 -5.27 -5.75
N MET A 49 8.14 -5.12 -5.50
CA MET A 49 8.75 -3.89 -5.00
C MET A 49 9.62 -3.13 -6.00
N SER A 50 9.90 -3.67 -7.19
CA SER A 50 10.58 -2.93 -8.23
C SER A 50 9.56 -2.33 -9.19
N SER A 51 9.52 -1.01 -9.32
CA SER A 51 8.84 -0.35 -10.44
C SER A 51 9.71 -0.56 -11.67
N PRO A 52 9.42 -1.54 -12.54
CA PRO A 52 10.19 -1.72 -13.74
C PRO A 52 9.95 -0.54 -14.69
N ASP A 53 10.94 -0.21 -15.50
CA ASP A 53 10.74 0.73 -16.59
C ASP A 53 9.76 0.14 -17.60
N SER A 54 8.97 1.01 -18.24
CA SER A 54 8.06 0.58 -19.31
C SER A 54 8.87 0.04 -20.50
N ILE A 55 8.43 -1.08 -21.04
CA ILE A 55 9.06 -1.73 -22.18
C ILE A 55 8.64 -1.00 -23.46
N ALA A 56 9.59 -0.55 -24.25
CA ALA A 56 9.32 0.05 -25.55
C ALA A 56 8.85 -1.01 -26.55
N VAL A 57 7.73 -0.76 -27.22
CA VAL A 57 7.20 -1.60 -28.30
C VAL A 57 7.40 -0.88 -29.63
N VAL A 58 8.20 -1.48 -30.52
CA VAL A 58 8.50 -0.90 -31.85
C VAL A 58 8.10 -1.88 -32.93
N GLY A 59 7.17 -1.47 -33.79
CA GLY A 59 6.66 -2.33 -34.87
C GLY A 59 6.06 -3.65 -34.36
N GLY A 60 5.37 -3.62 -33.22
CA GLY A 60 4.79 -4.79 -32.58
C GLY A 60 5.82 -5.74 -31.94
N LYS A 61 7.07 -5.35 -31.82
CA LYS A 61 8.14 -6.15 -31.19
C LYS A 61 8.66 -5.46 -29.93
N PHE A 62 9.07 -6.26 -28.97
CA PHE A 62 9.71 -5.78 -27.76
C PHE A 62 10.80 -6.73 -27.26
N THR A 63 11.72 -6.20 -26.49
CA THR A 63 12.70 -6.99 -25.72
C THR A 63 12.69 -6.51 -24.30
N VAL A 64 12.85 -7.44 -23.36
CA VAL A 64 12.96 -7.13 -21.94
C VAL A 64 14.01 -8.01 -21.28
N GLU A 65 14.73 -7.42 -20.36
CA GLU A 65 15.56 -8.12 -19.40
C GLU A 65 14.92 -7.98 -18.01
N THR A 66 14.67 -9.10 -17.35
CA THR A 66 14.09 -9.12 -16.00
C THR A 66 14.84 -10.14 -15.14
N LYS A 67 14.70 -10.02 -13.83
CA LYS A 67 15.26 -11.01 -12.91
C LYS A 67 14.62 -12.37 -13.14
N VAL A 68 15.41 -13.43 -12.98
CA VAL A 68 14.89 -14.79 -13.04
C VAL A 68 13.96 -15.06 -11.86
N SER A 69 12.71 -15.42 -12.16
CA SER A 69 11.76 -15.88 -11.15
C SER A 69 12.14 -17.29 -10.70
N GLN A 70 12.24 -17.50 -9.39
CA GLN A 70 12.50 -18.84 -8.84
C GLN A 70 11.39 -19.85 -9.16
N TYR A 71 10.20 -19.37 -9.55
CA TYR A 71 9.06 -20.22 -9.90
C TYR A 71 8.81 -20.30 -11.42
N GLY A 72 9.60 -19.59 -12.22
CA GLY A 72 9.34 -19.47 -13.66
C GLY A 72 8.08 -18.67 -14.00
N ILE A 73 7.40 -18.07 -13.02
CA ILE A 73 6.13 -17.37 -13.22
C ILE A 73 6.35 -15.87 -13.22
N TYR A 74 5.77 -15.20 -14.22
CA TYR A 74 5.87 -13.76 -14.46
C TYR A 74 4.49 -13.15 -14.64
N LYS A 75 4.41 -11.84 -14.44
CA LYS A 75 3.25 -11.02 -14.76
C LYS A 75 3.54 -10.16 -15.97
N LEU A 76 2.71 -10.26 -17.00
CA LEU A 76 2.60 -9.28 -18.06
C LEU A 76 1.60 -8.22 -17.59
N VAL A 77 2.05 -6.98 -17.49
CA VAL A 77 1.20 -5.85 -17.13
C VAL A 77 1.06 -4.95 -18.32
N VAL A 78 -0.17 -4.79 -18.80
CA VAL A 78 -0.52 -3.91 -19.91
C VAL A 78 -1.35 -2.76 -19.37
N VAL A 79 -0.89 -1.54 -19.59
CA VAL A 79 -1.61 -0.31 -19.20
C VAL A 79 -2.13 0.36 -20.45
N LEU A 80 -3.45 0.53 -20.54
CA LEU A 80 -4.18 1.18 -21.64
C LEU A 80 -5.19 2.17 -21.06
N ASN A 81 -5.21 3.42 -21.51
CA ASN A 81 -6.22 4.40 -21.12
C ASN A 81 -6.45 4.48 -19.59
N ARG A 82 -5.38 4.41 -18.79
CA ARG A 82 -5.39 4.35 -17.31
C ARG A 82 -5.98 3.05 -16.72
N SER A 83 -6.39 2.11 -17.55
CA SER A 83 -6.76 0.77 -17.12
C SER A 83 -5.53 -0.13 -17.11
N GLN A 84 -5.47 -1.05 -16.17
CA GLN A 84 -4.37 -2.00 -16.02
C GLN A 84 -4.90 -3.41 -16.15
N LEU A 85 -4.31 -4.18 -17.07
CA LEU A 85 -4.56 -5.60 -17.21
C LEU A 85 -3.30 -6.36 -16.80
N ILE A 86 -3.46 -7.34 -15.92
CA ILE A 86 -2.37 -8.18 -15.43
C ILE A 86 -2.67 -9.62 -15.81
N VAL A 87 -1.76 -10.23 -16.56
CA VAL A 87 -1.90 -11.62 -16.99
C VAL A 87 -0.63 -12.41 -16.61
N PRO A 88 -0.74 -13.46 -15.81
CA PRO A 88 0.38 -14.31 -15.45
C PRO A 88 0.76 -15.25 -16.60
N PHE A 89 2.04 -15.55 -16.74
CA PHE A 89 2.56 -16.51 -17.69
C PHE A 89 3.80 -17.21 -17.14
N HIS A 90 4.14 -18.35 -17.73
CA HIS A 90 5.30 -19.15 -17.35
C HIS A 90 6.42 -19.07 -18.39
N VAL A 91 7.65 -18.98 -17.91
CA VAL A 91 8.85 -19.12 -18.74
C VAL A 91 9.88 -19.97 -17.99
N ALA A 92 10.26 -21.09 -18.57
CA ALA A 92 11.33 -21.92 -18.06
C ALA A 92 12.68 -21.24 -18.38
N TYR A 93 13.37 -20.76 -17.34
CA TYR A 93 14.67 -20.11 -17.52
C TYR A 93 15.73 -21.09 -18.02
N LYS A 94 16.44 -20.69 -19.08
CA LYS A 94 17.65 -21.37 -19.58
C LYS A 94 18.76 -20.34 -19.74
N ALA A 95 19.92 -20.62 -19.12
CA ALA A 95 21.06 -19.69 -19.18
C ALA A 95 21.53 -19.45 -20.62
N GLY A 96 21.69 -18.18 -21.01
CA GLY A 96 22.13 -17.77 -22.33
C GLY A 96 21.07 -17.90 -23.44
N VAL A 97 19.85 -18.33 -23.14
CA VAL A 97 18.75 -18.43 -24.12
C VAL A 97 17.87 -17.18 -24.02
N VAL A 98 17.53 -16.63 -25.20
CA VAL A 98 16.50 -15.58 -25.31
C VAL A 98 15.17 -16.27 -25.52
N GLU A 99 14.28 -16.16 -24.53
CA GLU A 99 12.95 -16.75 -24.61
C GLU A 99 12.05 -15.93 -25.55
N ARG A 100 11.17 -16.62 -26.29
CA ARG A 100 10.29 -15.99 -27.26
C ARG A 100 8.86 -16.01 -26.78
N LEU A 101 8.23 -14.82 -26.74
CA LEU A 101 6.85 -14.65 -26.33
C LEU A 101 6.03 -14.07 -27.49
N CYS A 102 4.94 -14.72 -27.86
CA CYS A 102 4.01 -14.21 -28.84
C CYS A 102 2.66 -13.93 -28.18
N ILE A 103 2.22 -12.68 -28.24
CA ILE A 103 1.01 -12.19 -27.59
C ILE A 103 0.05 -11.67 -28.67
N SER A 104 -1.18 -12.12 -28.66
CA SER A 104 -2.27 -11.57 -29.49
C SER A 104 -3.11 -10.63 -28.63
N LEU A 105 -3.34 -9.42 -29.12
CA LEU A 105 -4.26 -8.44 -28.53
C LEU A 105 -5.56 -8.48 -29.31
N GLY A 106 -6.65 -8.93 -28.65
CA GLY A 106 -7.98 -8.89 -29.21
C GLY A 106 -8.54 -7.48 -29.29
N GLU A 107 -9.52 -7.23 -30.16
CA GLU A 107 -10.23 -5.95 -30.28
C GLU A 107 -10.98 -5.59 -28.98
N ASP A 108 -11.38 -6.58 -28.20
CA ASP A 108 -12.01 -6.47 -26.89
C ASP A 108 -11.01 -6.22 -25.74
N GLY A 109 -9.70 -6.12 -26.04
CA GLY A 109 -8.63 -5.95 -25.08
C GLY A 109 -8.16 -7.23 -24.40
N ASN A 110 -8.66 -8.40 -24.83
CA ASN A 110 -8.19 -9.69 -24.32
C ASN A 110 -6.76 -9.97 -24.77
N ILE A 111 -6.00 -10.64 -23.92
CA ILE A 111 -4.60 -11.04 -24.16
C ILE A 111 -4.54 -12.56 -24.27
N GLU A 112 -4.01 -13.04 -25.38
CA GLU A 112 -3.75 -14.44 -25.62
C GLU A 112 -2.26 -14.70 -25.86
N PHE A 113 -1.70 -15.70 -25.17
CA PHE A 113 -0.33 -16.17 -25.41
C PHE A 113 -0.35 -17.25 -26.49
N VAL A 114 0.10 -16.89 -27.67
CA VAL A 114 0.09 -17.82 -28.84
C VAL A 114 1.15 -18.90 -28.66
N GLY A 115 0.73 -20.15 -28.69
CA GLY A 115 1.63 -21.30 -28.48
C GLY A 115 1.99 -21.54 -27.01
N ALA A 116 1.19 -21.00 -26.07
CA ALA A 116 1.39 -21.18 -24.65
C ALA A 116 1.50 -22.66 -24.23
N ASP A 117 2.41 -22.94 -23.30
CA ASP A 117 2.53 -24.23 -22.63
C ASP A 117 1.37 -24.50 -21.65
N ALA A 118 1.34 -25.71 -21.09
CA ALA A 118 0.30 -26.11 -20.13
C ALA A 118 0.33 -25.23 -18.86
N ASP A 119 1.51 -24.81 -18.41
CA ASP A 119 1.69 -23.93 -17.26
C ASP A 119 1.04 -22.56 -17.52
N THR A 120 1.38 -21.91 -18.61
CA THR A 120 0.80 -20.61 -18.97
C THR A 120 -0.72 -20.70 -19.18
N LYS A 121 -1.20 -21.74 -19.89
CA LYS A 121 -2.65 -21.94 -20.10
C LYS A 121 -3.41 -22.06 -18.79
N SER A 122 -2.88 -22.82 -17.83
CA SER A 122 -3.52 -22.99 -16.51
C SER A 122 -3.52 -21.71 -15.69
N LEU A 123 -2.44 -20.93 -15.73
CA LEU A 123 -2.33 -19.63 -15.06
C LEU A 123 -3.34 -18.61 -15.61
N VAL A 124 -3.47 -18.53 -16.94
CA VAL A 124 -4.44 -17.65 -17.62
C VAL A 124 -5.86 -18.07 -17.27
N ALA A 125 -6.19 -19.36 -17.39
CA ALA A 125 -7.52 -19.87 -17.05
C ALA A 125 -7.93 -19.54 -15.60
N PHE A 126 -6.99 -19.66 -14.66
CA PHE A 126 -7.27 -19.29 -13.27
C PHE A 126 -7.40 -17.76 -13.08
N ASN A 127 -6.59 -16.96 -13.78
CA ASN A 127 -6.70 -15.50 -13.76
C ASN A 127 -8.07 -15.00 -14.25
N ASP A 128 -8.56 -15.58 -15.33
CA ASP A 128 -9.87 -15.24 -15.91
C ASP A 128 -11.01 -15.63 -14.97
N LEU A 129 -10.95 -16.83 -14.40
CA LEU A 129 -11.90 -17.29 -13.40
C LEU A 129 -11.89 -16.36 -12.16
N ASN A 130 -10.72 -15.97 -11.68
CA ASN A 130 -10.57 -15.05 -10.54
C ASN A 130 -11.21 -13.69 -10.86
N THR A 131 -10.91 -13.14 -12.04
CA THR A 131 -11.48 -11.86 -12.49
C THR A 131 -13.00 -11.91 -12.56
N GLN A 132 -13.57 -12.96 -13.15
CA GLN A 132 -15.02 -13.15 -13.25
C GLN A 132 -15.68 -13.30 -11.86
N ARG A 133 -15.09 -14.11 -10.98
CA ARG A 133 -15.63 -14.30 -9.62
C ARG A 133 -15.58 -13.03 -8.79
N ASN A 134 -14.47 -12.30 -8.86
CA ASN A 134 -14.36 -11.02 -8.17
C ASN A 134 -15.38 -10.03 -8.69
N LYS A 135 -15.54 -9.88 -10.00
CA LYS A 135 -16.58 -9.05 -10.60
C LYS A 135 -17.97 -9.43 -10.10
N ARG A 136 -18.30 -10.73 -10.07
CA ARG A 136 -19.60 -11.19 -9.55
C ARG A 136 -19.79 -10.88 -8.08
N MET A 137 -18.77 -11.05 -7.23
CA MET A 137 -18.85 -10.70 -5.81
C MET A 137 -19.17 -9.22 -5.61
N TRP A 138 -18.49 -8.33 -6.34
CA TRP A 138 -18.67 -6.88 -6.23
C TRP A 138 -19.98 -6.38 -6.82
N MET A 139 -20.43 -6.94 -7.94
CA MET A 139 -21.61 -6.45 -8.66
C MET A 139 -22.92 -7.08 -8.15
N GLU A 140 -22.88 -8.38 -7.82
CA GLU A 140 -24.07 -9.18 -7.53
C GLU A 140 -24.13 -9.66 -6.07
N GLY A 141 -23.00 -9.70 -5.36
CA GLY A 141 -22.86 -10.35 -4.05
C GLY A 141 -23.85 -9.86 -2.98
N LYS A 142 -24.26 -8.58 -3.04
CA LYS A 142 -25.25 -8.03 -2.13
C LYS A 142 -26.62 -8.73 -2.26
N ALA A 143 -27.00 -9.10 -3.48
CA ALA A 143 -28.30 -9.72 -3.80
C ALA A 143 -28.24 -11.27 -3.82
N MET A 144 -27.04 -11.86 -3.81
CA MET A 144 -26.89 -13.32 -3.85
C MET A 144 -27.48 -14.02 -2.65
N ALA A 145 -27.99 -15.24 -2.82
CA ALA A 145 -28.30 -16.13 -1.71
C ALA A 145 -27.02 -16.46 -0.90
N ALA A 146 -27.17 -16.69 0.41
CA ALA A 146 -26.03 -16.92 1.31
C ALA A 146 -25.12 -18.06 0.84
N GLU A 147 -25.70 -19.20 0.47
CA GLU A 147 -24.95 -20.36 0.01
C GLU A 147 -24.23 -20.11 -1.34
N GLN A 148 -24.84 -19.36 -2.25
CA GLN A 148 -24.19 -18.99 -3.52
C GLN A 148 -22.99 -18.07 -3.29
N LEU A 149 -23.13 -17.06 -2.41
CA LEU A 149 -22.04 -16.17 -2.08
C LEU A 149 -20.91 -16.89 -1.33
N LYS A 150 -21.25 -17.77 -0.40
CA LYS A 150 -20.31 -18.64 0.28
C LYS A 150 -19.52 -19.54 -0.68
N ALA A 151 -20.23 -20.21 -1.59
CA ALA A 151 -19.60 -21.03 -2.63
C ALA A 151 -18.71 -20.20 -3.58
N LEU A 152 -19.12 -18.98 -3.92
CA LEU A 152 -18.33 -18.06 -4.72
C LEU A 152 -17.01 -17.71 -4.06
N VAL A 153 -17.03 -17.41 -2.76
CA VAL A 153 -15.86 -16.96 -1.98
C VAL A 153 -14.92 -18.12 -1.61
N LEU A 154 -15.45 -19.29 -1.26
CA LEU A 154 -14.67 -20.45 -0.81
C LEU A 154 -14.27 -21.43 -1.93
N GLY A 155 -14.90 -21.38 -3.09
CA GLY A 155 -14.76 -22.37 -4.16
C GLY A 155 -13.49 -22.24 -5.01
N TYR A 156 -12.54 -21.38 -4.68
CA TYR A 156 -11.35 -21.15 -5.51
C TYR A 156 -10.41 -22.36 -5.57
N THR A 157 -10.21 -23.05 -4.44
CA THR A 157 -9.32 -24.23 -4.39
C THR A 157 -9.84 -25.36 -5.26
N ALA A 158 -11.14 -25.66 -5.19
CA ALA A 158 -11.76 -26.66 -6.05
C ALA A 158 -11.65 -26.29 -7.54
N SER A 159 -11.75 -25.00 -7.86
CA SER A 159 -11.57 -24.51 -9.23
C SER A 159 -10.12 -24.62 -9.70
N ALA A 160 -9.15 -24.36 -8.84
CA ALA A 160 -7.74 -24.57 -9.16
C ALA A 160 -7.45 -26.05 -9.44
N ASP A 161 -7.97 -26.98 -8.61
CA ASP A 161 -7.80 -28.41 -8.83
C ASP A 161 -8.45 -28.87 -10.15
N SER A 162 -9.62 -28.32 -10.50
CA SER A 162 -10.25 -28.57 -11.79
C SER A 162 -9.38 -28.11 -12.97
N ILE A 163 -8.83 -26.90 -12.90
CA ILE A 163 -7.92 -26.34 -13.90
C ILE A 163 -6.65 -27.20 -14.02
N ILE A 164 -6.06 -27.62 -12.90
CA ILE A 164 -4.89 -28.50 -12.87
C ILE A 164 -5.21 -29.83 -13.56
N SER A 165 -6.39 -30.38 -13.34
CA SER A 165 -6.80 -31.65 -13.95
C SER A 165 -7.05 -31.54 -15.46
N VAL A 166 -7.38 -30.37 -15.97
CA VAL A 166 -7.61 -30.12 -17.40
C VAL A 166 -6.32 -29.87 -18.17
N TYR A 167 -5.46 -29.01 -17.61
CA TYR A 167 -4.26 -28.52 -18.32
C TYR A 167 -3.00 -29.34 -18.01
N HIS A 168 -2.97 -30.10 -16.92
CA HIS A 168 -1.81 -30.89 -16.46
C HIS A 168 -0.51 -30.06 -16.41
N PRO A 169 -0.51 -28.90 -15.71
CA PRO A 169 0.70 -28.08 -15.59
C PRO A 169 1.76 -28.78 -14.73
N SER A 170 2.97 -28.23 -14.72
CA SER A 170 4.07 -28.70 -13.88
C SER A 170 3.66 -28.74 -12.40
N GLN A 171 4.40 -29.54 -11.60
CA GLN A 171 4.17 -29.61 -10.16
C GLN A 171 4.30 -28.24 -9.49
N MET A 172 5.27 -27.43 -9.93
CA MET A 172 5.52 -26.07 -9.40
C MET A 172 4.32 -25.15 -9.68
N THR A 173 3.82 -25.12 -10.90
CA THR A 173 2.65 -24.32 -11.27
C THR A 173 1.38 -24.82 -10.58
N SER A 174 1.22 -26.14 -10.42
CA SER A 174 0.11 -26.71 -9.65
C SER A 174 0.10 -26.26 -8.19
N GLN A 175 1.27 -26.25 -7.52
CA GLN A 175 1.41 -25.73 -6.15
C GLN A 175 1.12 -24.22 -6.08
N TYR A 176 1.63 -23.45 -7.05
CA TYR A 176 1.37 -22.04 -7.15
C TYR A 176 -0.13 -21.73 -7.31
N LEU A 177 -0.84 -22.44 -8.20
CA LEU A 177 -2.29 -22.26 -8.41
C LEU A 177 -3.10 -22.54 -7.15
N ARG A 178 -2.77 -23.61 -6.41
CA ARG A 178 -3.46 -23.94 -5.15
C ARG A 178 -3.22 -22.85 -4.10
N LEU A 179 -2.00 -22.35 -3.98
CA LEU A 179 -1.68 -21.28 -3.07
C LEU A 179 -2.37 -19.98 -3.47
N TRP A 180 -2.37 -19.64 -4.77
CA TRP A 180 -3.09 -18.49 -5.30
C TRP A 180 -4.60 -18.59 -5.02
N ALA A 181 -5.20 -19.74 -5.26
CA ALA A 181 -6.60 -19.99 -4.96
C ALA A 181 -6.93 -19.81 -3.47
N SER A 182 -6.11 -20.36 -2.58
CA SER A 182 -6.30 -20.24 -1.14
C SER A 182 -6.18 -18.78 -0.68
N THR A 183 -5.15 -18.06 -1.12
CA THR A 183 -4.93 -16.66 -0.74
C THR A 183 -6.01 -15.74 -1.31
N THR A 184 -6.47 -15.97 -2.56
CA THR A 184 -7.58 -15.22 -3.14
C THR A 184 -8.89 -15.46 -2.38
N SER A 185 -9.16 -16.70 -2.01
CA SER A 185 -10.32 -17.04 -1.16
C SER A 185 -10.29 -16.26 0.14
N PHE A 186 -9.13 -16.19 0.80
CA PHE A 186 -8.96 -15.45 2.04
C PHE A 186 -9.13 -13.94 1.86
N GLU A 187 -8.55 -13.35 0.81
CA GLU A 187 -8.72 -11.93 0.47
C GLU A 187 -10.19 -11.57 0.23
N ASN A 188 -10.93 -12.42 -0.44
CA ASN A 188 -12.35 -12.22 -0.68
C ASN A 188 -13.17 -12.33 0.62
N ILE A 189 -12.79 -13.20 1.57
CA ILE A 189 -13.37 -13.25 2.91
C ILE A 189 -13.12 -11.93 3.65
N GLU A 190 -11.90 -11.41 3.65
CA GLU A 190 -11.57 -10.14 4.31
C GLU A 190 -12.35 -8.96 3.70
N ASN A 191 -12.55 -8.95 2.39
CA ASN A 191 -13.24 -7.89 1.67
C ASN A 191 -14.76 -8.05 1.60
N LEU A 192 -15.32 -9.17 2.06
CA LEU A 192 -16.71 -9.53 1.88
C LEU A 192 -17.68 -8.45 2.37
N LYS A 193 -17.47 -7.99 3.61
CA LYS A 193 -18.33 -6.96 4.21
C LYS A 193 -18.30 -5.65 3.43
N PHE A 194 -17.13 -5.24 2.97
CA PHE A 194 -16.96 -4.02 2.18
C PHE A 194 -17.62 -4.15 0.80
N ALA A 195 -17.44 -5.30 0.15
CA ALA A 195 -17.98 -5.55 -1.19
C ALA A 195 -19.50 -5.74 -1.21
N THR A 196 -20.06 -6.38 -0.17
CA THR A 196 -21.46 -6.84 -0.19
C THR A 196 -22.33 -6.28 0.92
N GLY A 197 -21.75 -5.66 1.94
CA GLY A 197 -22.41 -5.21 3.17
C GLY A 197 -22.77 -6.35 4.14
N ARG A 198 -22.37 -7.60 3.85
CA ARG A 198 -22.75 -8.80 4.64
C ARG A 198 -21.63 -9.23 5.56
N ASP A 199 -21.99 -9.63 6.78
CA ASP A 199 -21.04 -10.17 7.74
C ASP A 199 -20.76 -11.66 7.51
N LEU A 200 -19.54 -12.11 7.86
CA LEU A 200 -19.11 -13.52 7.74
C LEU A 200 -20.02 -14.47 8.51
N SER A 201 -20.49 -14.05 9.69
CA SER A 201 -21.41 -14.82 10.52
C SER A 201 -22.73 -15.12 9.81
N SER A 202 -23.23 -14.18 8.99
CA SER A 202 -24.46 -14.37 8.21
C SER A 202 -24.34 -15.43 7.11
N LEU A 203 -23.10 -15.82 6.77
CA LEU A 203 -22.76 -16.88 5.82
C LEU A 203 -22.25 -18.15 6.49
N GLY A 204 -22.18 -18.19 7.82
CA GLY A 204 -21.59 -19.28 8.57
C GLY A 204 -20.11 -19.52 8.20
N ILE A 205 -19.35 -18.44 7.92
CA ILE A 205 -17.92 -18.51 7.63
C ILE A 205 -17.13 -18.21 8.91
N ASP A 206 -16.39 -19.21 9.40
CA ASP A 206 -15.38 -19.03 10.46
C ASP A 206 -14.01 -18.77 9.80
N ILE A 207 -13.59 -17.52 9.81
CA ILE A 207 -12.31 -17.11 9.21
C ILE A 207 -11.11 -17.81 9.85
N LYS A 208 -11.16 -18.13 11.15
CA LYS A 208 -10.08 -18.82 11.84
C LYS A 208 -9.98 -20.28 11.38
N ALA A 209 -11.10 -20.97 11.26
CA ALA A 209 -11.14 -22.33 10.73
C ALA A 209 -10.64 -22.40 9.29
N VAL A 210 -11.09 -21.47 8.44
CA VAL A 210 -10.63 -21.33 7.04
C VAL A 210 -9.12 -21.08 7.00
N ALA A 211 -8.61 -20.11 7.75
CA ALA A 211 -7.19 -19.77 7.80
C ALA A 211 -6.34 -20.95 8.31
N THR A 212 -6.82 -21.69 9.33
CA THR A 212 -6.13 -22.87 9.87
C THR A 212 -6.00 -23.97 8.80
N GLY A 213 -7.07 -24.22 8.05
CA GLY A 213 -7.03 -25.17 6.92
C GLY A 213 -6.04 -24.73 5.83
N MET A 214 -5.99 -23.44 5.53
CA MET A 214 -5.08 -22.90 4.53
C MET A 214 -3.60 -22.95 4.93
N LEU A 215 -3.27 -22.72 6.22
CA LEU A 215 -1.88 -22.78 6.70
C LEU A 215 -1.21 -24.12 6.43
N GLY A 216 -1.95 -25.22 6.48
CA GLY A 216 -1.43 -26.55 6.14
C GLY A 216 -1.03 -26.73 4.67
N THR A 217 -1.54 -25.86 3.79
CA THR A 217 -1.30 -25.89 2.33
C THR A 217 -0.35 -24.79 1.83
N ILE A 218 -0.03 -23.81 2.67
CA ILE A 218 0.89 -22.72 2.31
C ILE A 218 2.31 -23.26 2.27
N ASP A 219 2.87 -23.37 1.05
CA ASP A 219 4.31 -23.54 0.87
C ASP A 219 5.02 -22.22 1.21
N CYS A 220 5.80 -22.25 2.28
CA CYS A 220 6.52 -21.07 2.77
C CYS A 220 7.47 -20.48 1.71
N LYS A 221 8.03 -21.32 0.83
CA LYS A 221 8.91 -20.84 -0.25
C LYS A 221 8.17 -19.98 -1.27
N MET A 222 6.89 -20.29 -1.52
CA MET A 222 6.02 -19.51 -2.44
C MET A 222 5.24 -18.40 -1.74
N SER A 223 5.21 -18.37 -0.42
CA SER A 223 4.38 -17.41 0.34
C SER A 223 4.73 -15.95 0.06
N SER A 224 5.99 -15.67 -0.31
CA SER A 224 6.45 -14.33 -0.70
C SER A 224 5.75 -13.79 -1.96
N ALA A 225 5.19 -14.66 -2.80
CA ALA A 225 4.45 -14.26 -3.99
C ALA A 225 3.04 -13.70 -3.68
N PHE A 226 2.55 -13.85 -2.44
CA PHE A 226 1.19 -13.49 -2.04
C PHE A 226 1.14 -12.65 -0.77
N ASP A 227 0.53 -11.48 -0.86
CA ASP A 227 0.37 -10.55 0.28
C ASP A 227 -0.61 -11.07 1.33
N ALA A 228 -1.52 -11.99 0.96
CA ALA A 228 -2.46 -12.56 1.89
C ALA A 228 -1.85 -13.58 2.88
N ALA A 229 -0.74 -14.25 2.54
CA ALA A 229 -0.16 -15.30 3.36
C ALA A 229 0.16 -14.87 4.82
N PRO A 230 0.75 -13.68 5.07
CA PRO A 230 0.93 -13.19 6.43
C PRO A 230 -0.40 -12.97 7.17
N ARG A 231 -1.44 -12.51 6.48
CA ARG A 231 -2.75 -12.25 7.08
C ARG A 231 -3.48 -13.56 7.41
N VAL A 232 -3.30 -14.59 6.59
CA VAL A 232 -3.79 -15.95 6.90
C VAL A 232 -3.18 -16.45 8.21
N LEU A 233 -1.85 -16.34 8.38
CA LEU A 233 -1.18 -16.69 9.63
C LEU A 233 -1.77 -15.88 10.81
N LEU A 234 -1.91 -14.56 10.66
CA LEU A 234 -2.44 -13.69 11.70
C LEU A 234 -3.90 -13.98 12.09
N ALA A 235 -4.68 -14.58 11.21
CA ALA A 235 -6.05 -14.98 11.49
C ALA A 235 -6.13 -16.26 12.37
N THR A 236 -5.07 -17.07 12.39
CA THR A 236 -5.02 -18.29 13.22
C THR A 236 -4.54 -18.06 14.63
N ILE A 237 -3.75 -17.00 14.87
CA ILE A 237 -3.22 -16.69 16.21
C ILE A 237 -4.30 -16.09 17.12
N PRO A 238 -4.20 -16.30 18.45
CA PRO A 238 -5.14 -15.72 19.40
C PRO A 238 -5.17 -14.20 19.36
N GLN A 239 -6.32 -13.62 19.70
CA GLN A 239 -6.41 -12.20 20.01
C GLN A 239 -5.73 -11.94 21.36
N GLY A 240 -5.20 -10.72 21.55
CA GLY A 240 -4.50 -10.37 22.77
C GLY A 240 -3.66 -9.11 22.62
N SER A 241 -2.78 -8.85 23.59
CA SER A 241 -1.82 -7.73 23.52
C SER A 241 -0.86 -7.91 22.35
N LEU A 242 -0.19 -6.82 21.94
CA LEU A 242 0.84 -6.89 20.89
C LEU A 242 1.91 -7.93 21.23
N ALA A 243 2.39 -7.94 22.48
CA ALA A 243 3.40 -8.89 22.95
C ALA A 243 2.96 -10.36 22.82
N GLN A 244 1.72 -10.69 23.21
CA GLN A 244 1.17 -12.02 23.06
C GLN A 244 1.08 -12.43 21.59
N ARG A 245 0.66 -11.54 20.74
CA ARG A 245 0.51 -11.80 19.30
C ARG A 245 1.86 -11.96 18.60
N VAL A 246 2.86 -11.13 18.92
CA VAL A 246 4.24 -11.29 18.39
C VAL A 246 4.79 -12.65 18.81
N THR A 247 4.68 -13.03 20.09
CA THR A 247 5.13 -14.33 20.58
C THR A 247 4.42 -15.49 19.86
N ALA A 248 3.13 -15.35 19.58
CA ALA A 248 2.36 -16.36 18.84
C ALA A 248 2.82 -16.48 17.38
N VAL A 249 3.15 -15.37 16.70
CA VAL A 249 3.74 -15.36 15.34
C VAL A 249 5.09 -16.07 15.34
N GLU A 250 5.98 -15.75 16.28
CA GLU A 250 7.28 -16.40 16.44
C GLU A 250 7.15 -17.94 16.61
N SER A 251 6.16 -18.38 17.37
CA SER A 251 5.92 -19.80 17.62
C SER A 251 5.28 -20.53 16.44
N ALA A 252 4.39 -19.86 15.70
CA ALA A 252 3.61 -20.46 14.62
C ALA A 252 4.33 -20.46 13.26
N ALA A 253 5.16 -19.42 12.97
CA ALA A 253 5.82 -19.27 11.70
C ALA A 253 7.22 -19.91 11.70
N LYS A 254 7.33 -21.09 11.09
CA LYS A 254 8.64 -21.77 10.92
C LYS A 254 9.53 -21.08 9.87
N ASP A 255 8.92 -20.49 8.86
CA ASP A 255 9.62 -19.76 7.80
C ASP A 255 9.88 -18.31 8.22
N ALA A 256 11.14 -17.89 8.14
CA ALA A 256 11.55 -16.55 8.58
C ALA A 256 10.93 -15.42 7.72
N SER A 257 10.74 -15.64 6.42
CA SER A 257 10.16 -14.63 5.52
C SER A 257 8.67 -14.42 5.84
N LEU A 258 7.91 -15.50 6.00
CA LEU A 258 6.49 -15.42 6.41
C LEU A 258 6.35 -14.78 7.78
N ARG A 259 7.24 -15.13 8.72
CA ARG A 259 7.28 -14.55 10.06
C ARG A 259 7.48 -13.04 10.00
N CYS A 260 8.57 -12.56 9.40
CA CYS A 260 8.86 -11.12 9.30
C CYS A 260 7.71 -10.35 8.64
N ARG A 261 7.09 -10.89 7.60
CA ARG A 261 5.95 -10.25 6.93
C ARG A 261 4.70 -10.24 7.81
N ALA A 262 4.46 -11.27 8.61
CA ALA A 262 3.34 -11.30 9.54
C ALA A 262 3.54 -10.31 10.70
N GLU A 263 4.77 -10.18 11.19
CA GLU A 263 5.16 -9.17 12.17
C GLU A 263 4.98 -7.76 11.61
N ASP A 264 5.42 -7.51 10.38
CA ASP A 264 5.22 -6.23 9.70
C ASP A 264 3.73 -5.84 9.62
N VAL A 265 2.86 -6.75 9.19
CA VAL A 265 1.40 -6.52 9.14
C VAL A 265 0.83 -6.27 10.55
N LEU A 266 1.30 -6.99 11.55
CA LEU A 266 0.86 -6.84 12.94
C LEU A 266 1.26 -5.47 13.50
N LEU A 267 2.52 -5.08 13.31
CA LEU A 267 3.06 -3.82 13.76
C LEU A 267 2.42 -2.62 13.05
N GLU A 268 2.20 -2.71 11.74
CA GLU A 268 1.49 -1.69 10.98
C GLU A 268 0.07 -1.48 11.52
N ARG A 269 -0.67 -2.57 11.74
CA ARG A 269 -2.01 -2.51 12.35
C ARG A 269 -1.98 -1.92 13.75
N TYR A 270 -0.99 -2.26 14.55
CA TYR A 270 -0.81 -1.68 15.89
C TYR A 270 -0.59 -0.16 15.80
N VAL A 271 0.42 0.28 15.04
CA VAL A 271 0.75 1.71 14.90
C VAL A 271 -0.41 2.51 14.30
N THR A 272 -1.13 1.96 13.32
CA THR A 272 -2.23 2.69 12.65
C THR A 272 -3.49 2.82 13.50
N ARG A 273 -3.75 1.88 14.41
CA ARG A 273 -4.98 1.82 15.23
C ARG A 273 -4.76 2.28 16.67
N PHE A 274 -3.53 2.60 17.05
CA PHE A 274 -3.18 2.96 18.41
C PHE A 274 -3.86 4.28 18.84
N ASN A 275 -4.36 4.31 20.08
CA ASN A 275 -4.91 5.54 20.66
C ASN A 275 -3.80 6.40 21.27
N PHE A 276 -3.16 7.21 20.44
CA PHE A 276 -2.01 8.03 20.83
C PHE A 276 -2.33 9.07 21.92
N SER A 277 -3.57 9.56 21.96
CA SER A 277 -3.96 10.60 22.95
C SER A 277 -4.03 10.09 24.39
N ALA A 278 -4.31 8.80 24.56
CA ALA A 278 -4.49 8.21 25.88
C ALA A 278 -3.22 7.53 26.44
N ASN A 279 -2.44 6.84 25.58
CA ASN A 279 -1.47 5.83 26.03
C ASN A 279 -0.12 5.90 25.31
N TYR A 280 0.30 7.09 24.83
CA TYR A 280 1.51 7.20 23.99
C TYR A 280 2.77 6.60 24.64
N ASP A 281 3.09 6.98 25.89
CA ASP A 281 4.34 6.57 26.54
C ASP A 281 4.35 5.06 26.85
N GLU A 282 3.21 4.48 27.21
CA GLU A 282 3.05 3.04 27.40
C GLU A 282 3.23 2.28 26.09
N GLY A 283 2.57 2.71 25.02
CA GLY A 283 2.72 2.10 23.70
C GLY A 283 4.13 2.24 23.14
N LEU A 284 4.80 3.38 23.35
CA LEU A 284 6.19 3.57 22.96
C LEU A 284 7.13 2.61 23.69
N LYS A 285 6.93 2.43 25.00
CA LYS A 285 7.70 1.48 25.81
C LYS A 285 7.48 0.06 25.33
N GLU A 286 6.20 -0.38 25.19
CA GLU A 286 5.86 -1.72 24.69
C GLU A 286 6.52 -1.99 23.34
N LEU A 287 6.37 -1.08 22.37
CA LEU A 287 6.93 -1.26 21.05
C LEU A 287 8.46 -1.26 21.03
N THR A 288 9.09 -0.44 21.91
CA THR A 288 10.56 -0.42 22.05
C THR A 288 11.08 -1.75 22.58
N ASP A 289 10.46 -2.24 23.67
CA ASP A 289 10.85 -3.50 24.32
C ASP A 289 10.68 -4.68 23.36
N LEU A 290 9.57 -4.74 22.61
CA LEU A 290 9.33 -5.79 21.63
C LEU A 290 10.28 -5.70 20.44
N THR A 291 10.57 -4.50 19.94
CA THR A 291 11.53 -4.30 18.84
C THR A 291 12.91 -4.81 19.22
N GLN A 292 13.36 -4.57 20.44
CA GLN A 292 14.64 -5.07 20.92
C GLN A 292 14.64 -6.59 21.17
N ARG A 293 13.58 -7.10 21.80
CA ARG A 293 13.48 -8.51 22.19
C ARG A 293 13.40 -9.46 21.02
N PHE A 294 12.64 -9.09 19.98
CA PHE A 294 12.35 -9.93 18.81
C PHE A 294 13.07 -9.46 17.54
N ASN A 295 13.92 -8.43 17.65
CA ASN A 295 14.61 -7.83 16.51
C ASN A 295 13.65 -7.40 15.37
N LEU A 296 12.51 -6.79 15.77
CA LEU A 296 11.49 -6.37 14.82
C LEU A 296 11.94 -5.18 13.97
N ASN A 297 11.26 -4.96 12.86
CA ASN A 297 11.57 -3.85 11.96
C ASN A 297 11.39 -2.49 12.64
N SER A 298 12.50 -1.79 12.85
CA SER A 298 12.56 -0.49 13.55
C SER A 298 11.78 0.63 12.85
N LYS A 299 11.41 0.46 11.60
CA LYS A 299 10.58 1.42 10.84
C LYS A 299 9.27 1.71 11.58
N TYR A 300 8.64 0.70 12.19
CA TYR A 300 7.38 0.88 12.91
C TYR A 300 7.54 1.63 14.22
N LEU A 301 8.67 1.42 14.92
CA LEU A 301 9.02 2.22 16.10
C LEU A 301 9.23 3.69 15.70
N ASN A 302 9.89 3.96 14.59
CA ASN A 302 10.07 5.30 14.07
C ASN A 302 8.72 5.93 13.65
N MET A 303 7.87 5.19 12.95
CA MET A 303 6.51 5.63 12.61
C MET A 303 5.70 5.97 13.86
N PHE A 304 5.81 5.16 14.92
CA PHE A 304 5.12 5.40 16.19
C PHE A 304 5.63 6.69 16.86
N LYS A 305 6.95 6.88 16.92
CA LYS A 305 7.57 8.10 17.49
C LYS A 305 7.12 9.37 16.76
N VAL A 306 7.11 9.34 15.44
CA VAL A 306 6.71 10.49 14.62
C VAL A 306 5.23 10.84 14.82
N ARG A 307 4.36 9.87 15.10
CA ARG A 307 2.94 10.12 15.38
C ARG A 307 2.69 10.91 16.68
N LYS A 308 3.68 11.10 17.55
CA LYS A 308 3.55 12.03 18.69
C LYS A 308 3.12 13.41 18.24
N SER A 309 3.61 13.87 17.10
CA SER A 309 3.25 15.18 16.52
C SER A 309 1.78 15.32 16.12
N SER A 310 1.03 14.21 16.00
CA SER A 310 -0.40 14.20 15.68
C SER A 310 -1.31 14.12 16.94
N ILE A 311 -0.74 14.12 18.14
CA ILE A 311 -1.49 14.05 19.40
C ILE A 311 -2.00 15.44 19.78
N ALA A 312 -3.28 15.55 20.11
CA ALA A 312 -3.84 16.78 20.64
C ALA A 312 -3.05 17.29 21.87
N GLY A 313 -2.80 18.59 21.95
CA GLY A 313 -1.95 19.22 22.98
C GLY A 313 -0.46 19.27 22.62
N THR A 314 0.01 18.66 21.52
CA THR A 314 1.40 18.79 21.08
C THR A 314 1.65 20.20 20.52
N PRO A 315 2.72 20.89 20.92
CA PRO A 315 3.03 22.23 20.40
C PRO A 315 3.44 22.18 18.93
N PHE A 316 3.34 23.31 18.23
CA PHE A 316 3.89 23.46 16.89
C PHE A 316 5.38 23.09 16.87
N PRO A 317 5.89 22.35 15.87
CA PRO A 317 7.27 21.87 15.86
C PRO A 317 8.30 22.99 15.92
N SER A 318 9.16 22.98 16.93
CA SER A 318 10.18 24.03 17.16
C SER A 318 11.35 23.99 16.16
N ASN A 319 11.54 22.88 15.46
CA ASN A 319 12.58 22.70 14.44
C ASN A 319 12.15 23.14 13.03
N VAL A 320 10.91 23.65 12.87
CA VAL A 320 10.38 24.18 11.61
C VAL A 320 10.60 25.69 11.56
N SER A 321 11.07 26.17 10.42
CA SER A 321 11.25 27.61 10.18
C SER A 321 10.32 28.04 9.04
N LEU A 322 9.41 28.96 9.36
CA LEU A 322 8.50 29.55 8.38
C LEU A 322 9.04 30.91 7.92
N TYR A 323 8.88 31.22 6.64
CA TYR A 323 9.30 32.50 6.06
C TYR A 323 8.13 33.16 5.36
N ASP A 324 7.98 34.48 5.53
CA ASP A 324 6.97 35.29 4.83
C ASP A 324 7.37 35.62 3.39
N LEU A 325 6.52 36.34 2.67
CA LEU A 325 6.77 36.77 1.29
C LEU A 325 8.00 37.70 1.13
N ASN A 326 8.40 38.36 2.22
CA ASN A 326 9.58 39.23 2.24
C ASN A 326 10.86 38.48 2.65
N GLY A 327 10.74 37.18 2.96
CA GLY A 327 11.86 36.36 3.39
C GLY A 327 12.18 36.48 4.88
N ASN A 328 11.35 37.14 5.68
CA ASN A 328 11.53 37.23 7.12
C ASN A 328 11.09 35.93 7.80
N LYS A 329 11.90 35.48 8.75
CA LYS A 329 11.54 34.33 9.59
C LYS A 329 10.39 34.70 10.51
N VAL A 330 9.40 33.81 10.59
CA VAL A 330 8.20 33.99 11.41
C VAL A 330 8.13 32.92 12.48
N ASP A 331 7.94 33.35 13.72
CA ASP A 331 7.69 32.46 14.84
C ASP A 331 6.19 32.18 14.95
N PHE A 332 5.83 30.90 15.06
CA PHE A 332 4.44 30.48 15.22
C PHE A 332 3.80 31.02 16.50
N SER A 333 4.60 31.34 17.51
CA SER A 333 4.14 31.93 18.78
C SER A 333 3.41 33.26 18.62
N LYS A 334 3.62 34.00 17.52
CA LYS A 334 2.89 35.25 17.25
C LYS A 334 1.38 35.07 17.13
N PHE A 335 0.92 33.83 16.90
CA PHE A 335 -0.51 33.49 16.79
C PHE A 335 -1.14 33.05 18.12
N ARG A 336 -0.38 33.06 19.22
CA ARG A 336 -0.94 32.74 20.53
C ARG A 336 -2.13 33.67 20.86
N GLY A 337 -3.11 33.11 21.58
CA GLY A 337 -4.38 33.77 21.86
C GLY A 337 -5.43 33.60 20.78
N LYS A 338 -5.08 32.92 19.67
CA LYS A 338 -6.01 32.60 18.57
C LYS A 338 -5.98 31.11 18.28
N TYR A 339 -7.08 30.58 17.81
CA TYR A 339 -7.09 29.32 17.08
C TYR A 339 -6.50 29.51 15.71
N VAL A 340 -5.68 28.57 15.25
CA VAL A 340 -4.99 28.68 13.97
C VAL A 340 -5.42 27.55 13.07
N TYR A 341 -6.15 27.88 11.99
CA TYR A 341 -6.49 26.93 10.94
C TYR A 341 -5.38 26.97 9.88
N VAL A 342 -4.57 25.91 9.84
CA VAL A 342 -3.41 25.77 8.94
C VAL A 342 -3.81 25.03 7.69
N ASP A 343 -3.54 25.61 6.53
CA ASP A 343 -3.60 25.01 5.20
C ASP A 343 -2.17 24.69 4.74
N MET A 344 -1.86 23.41 4.55
CA MET A 344 -0.60 22.96 3.95
C MET A 344 -0.81 22.67 2.47
N TRP A 345 -0.08 23.38 1.62
CA TRP A 345 -0.27 23.32 0.17
C TRP A 345 1.04 23.48 -0.62
N ALA A 346 0.97 23.44 -1.96
CA ALA A 346 2.07 23.80 -2.83
C ALA A 346 1.57 24.33 -4.19
N SER A 347 2.42 25.09 -4.88
CA SER A 347 2.10 25.71 -6.17
C SER A 347 1.78 24.70 -7.29
N TRP A 348 2.30 23.49 -7.18
CA TRP A 348 2.09 22.35 -8.10
C TRP A 348 0.91 21.45 -7.71
N CYS A 349 0.34 21.64 -6.52
CA CYS A 349 -0.73 20.79 -6.00
C CYS A 349 -2.09 21.19 -6.56
N VAL A 350 -2.55 20.53 -7.62
CA VAL A 350 -3.85 20.81 -8.24
C VAL A 350 -5.03 20.67 -7.27
N PRO A 351 -5.13 19.61 -6.43
CA PRO A 351 -6.18 19.50 -5.43
C PRO A 351 -6.17 20.65 -4.39
N CYS A 352 -4.98 21.14 -4.00
CA CYS A 352 -4.85 22.26 -3.08
C CYS A 352 -5.41 23.55 -3.70
N ILE A 353 -5.07 23.81 -4.97
CA ILE A 353 -5.55 24.98 -5.69
C ILE A 353 -7.08 25.00 -5.79
N LYS A 354 -7.72 23.82 -5.87
CA LYS A 354 -9.19 23.71 -5.88
C LYS A 354 -9.83 24.08 -4.54
N GLU A 355 -9.12 23.95 -3.43
CA GLU A 355 -9.61 24.34 -2.11
C GLU A 355 -9.50 25.85 -1.84
N ILE A 356 -8.65 26.58 -2.57
CA ILE A 356 -8.40 28.01 -2.35
C ILE A 356 -9.66 28.87 -2.44
N PRO A 357 -10.55 28.74 -3.43
CA PRO A 357 -11.79 29.51 -3.47
C PRO A 357 -12.65 29.29 -2.21
N HIS A 358 -12.75 28.05 -1.77
CA HIS A 358 -13.48 27.68 -0.55
C HIS A 358 -12.83 28.22 0.72
N LEU A 359 -11.48 28.23 0.77
CA LEU A 359 -10.73 28.82 1.88
C LEU A 359 -10.99 30.31 1.99
N LYS A 360 -10.92 31.05 0.87
CA LYS A 360 -11.24 32.49 0.83
C LYS A 360 -12.68 32.80 1.25
N GLU A 361 -13.62 31.98 0.78
CA GLU A 361 -15.02 32.12 1.15
C GLU A 361 -15.24 31.83 2.65
N LEU A 362 -14.60 30.78 3.18
CA LEU A 362 -14.64 30.40 4.57
C LEU A 362 -14.07 31.53 5.46
N GLU A 363 -12.90 32.07 5.11
CA GLU A 363 -12.26 33.17 5.85
C GLU A 363 -13.12 34.43 5.86
N LYS A 364 -13.72 34.80 4.71
CA LYS A 364 -14.61 35.94 4.60
C LYS A 364 -15.90 35.80 5.42
N ASN A 365 -16.44 34.60 5.49
CA ASN A 365 -17.76 34.34 6.05
C ASN A 365 -17.71 33.76 7.47
N LEU A 366 -16.53 33.61 8.08
CA LEU A 366 -16.37 33.13 9.43
C LEU A 366 -16.66 34.26 10.43
N SER A 367 -17.60 34.05 11.33
CA SER A 367 -17.97 35.03 12.36
C SER A 367 -17.07 35.00 13.57
N ASN A 368 -16.32 33.91 13.78
CA ASN A 368 -15.43 33.73 14.95
C ASN A 368 -14.09 34.47 14.73
N SER A 369 -13.94 35.64 15.35
CA SER A 369 -12.74 36.47 15.29
C SER A 369 -11.53 35.88 16.02
N ASP A 370 -11.72 34.79 16.77
CA ASP A 370 -10.65 34.07 17.47
C ASP A 370 -9.94 33.05 16.59
N VAL A 371 -10.41 32.86 15.36
CA VAL A 371 -9.76 31.98 14.39
C VAL A 371 -8.95 32.79 13.38
N VAL A 372 -7.71 32.42 13.17
CA VAL A 372 -6.84 32.95 12.11
C VAL A 372 -6.48 31.84 11.12
N PHE A 373 -6.34 32.20 9.86
CA PHE A 373 -5.96 31.31 8.80
C PHE A 373 -4.49 31.46 8.46
N LEU A 374 -3.79 30.35 8.30
CA LEU A 374 -2.40 30.28 7.84
C LEU A 374 -2.29 29.38 6.63
N SER A 375 -1.77 29.90 5.52
CA SER A 375 -1.38 29.06 4.38
C SER A 375 0.12 28.85 4.40
N ILE A 376 0.55 27.60 4.55
CA ILE A 376 1.96 27.20 4.57
C ILE A 376 2.27 26.40 3.33
N SER A 377 3.11 26.96 2.46
CA SER A 377 3.60 26.26 1.28
C SER A 377 4.77 25.35 1.63
N ILE A 378 4.77 24.15 1.02
CA ILE A 378 5.86 23.19 1.04
C ILE A 378 6.65 23.17 -0.27
N ASP A 379 6.57 24.25 -1.07
CA ASP A 379 7.37 24.38 -2.29
C ASP A 379 8.87 24.43 -1.97
N SER A 380 9.67 23.66 -2.70
CA SER A 380 11.13 23.75 -2.60
C SER A 380 11.73 24.99 -3.27
N LYS A 381 10.93 25.66 -4.14
CA LYS A 381 11.32 26.89 -4.87
C LYS A 381 10.43 28.06 -4.46
N GLU A 382 11.01 29.00 -3.75
CA GLU A 382 10.31 30.19 -3.24
C GLU A 382 9.68 31.01 -4.37
N GLU A 383 10.36 31.13 -5.52
CA GLU A 383 9.86 31.88 -6.68
C GLU A 383 8.58 31.25 -7.25
N ALA A 384 8.49 29.92 -7.27
CA ALA A 384 7.30 29.22 -7.74
C ALA A 384 6.10 29.51 -6.84
N TRP A 385 6.33 29.47 -5.52
CA TRP A 385 5.34 29.84 -4.51
C TRP A 385 4.87 31.28 -4.67
N LYS A 386 5.80 32.27 -4.69
CA LYS A 386 5.48 33.70 -4.84
C LYS A 386 4.69 33.99 -6.12
N LYS A 387 5.12 33.41 -7.24
CA LYS A 387 4.40 33.50 -8.52
C LYS A 387 2.97 32.98 -8.43
N LYS A 388 2.79 31.84 -7.75
CA LYS A 388 1.48 31.22 -7.59
C LYS A 388 0.60 32.02 -6.62
N VAL A 389 1.14 32.54 -5.52
CA VAL A 389 0.44 33.44 -4.58
C VAL A 389 -0.13 34.66 -5.35
N THR A 390 0.69 35.33 -6.15
CA THR A 390 0.28 36.46 -6.96
C THR A 390 -0.81 36.08 -7.97
N ALA A 391 -0.60 34.98 -8.71
CA ALA A 391 -1.54 34.51 -9.72
C ALA A 391 -2.92 34.13 -9.17
N LEU A 392 -2.98 33.66 -7.92
CA LEU A 392 -4.21 33.28 -7.24
C LEU A 392 -4.78 34.41 -6.37
N GLY A 393 -4.11 35.57 -6.29
CA GLY A 393 -4.51 36.71 -5.45
C GLY A 393 -4.67 36.29 -3.99
N LEU A 394 -3.70 35.55 -3.45
CA LEU A 394 -3.70 35.15 -2.04
C LEU A 394 -3.20 36.29 -1.18
N GLU A 395 -3.85 36.48 -0.05
CA GLU A 395 -3.55 37.53 0.94
C GLU A 395 -3.53 36.94 2.35
N GLY A 396 -3.10 37.71 3.34
CA GLY A 396 -3.10 37.28 4.75
C GLY A 396 -1.82 36.62 5.22
N ASN A 397 -1.94 35.58 6.03
CA ASN A 397 -0.79 34.91 6.66
C ASN A 397 -0.25 33.81 5.74
N LEU A 398 0.64 34.19 4.83
CA LEU A 398 1.22 33.31 3.82
C LEU A 398 2.69 33.04 4.16
N PHE A 399 3.03 31.77 4.29
CA PHE A 399 4.38 31.33 4.66
C PHE A 399 4.86 30.20 3.78
N ILE A 400 6.17 29.99 3.78
CA ILE A 400 6.82 28.86 3.13
C ILE A 400 7.72 28.12 4.14
N ASP A 401 7.67 26.80 4.15
CA ASP A 401 8.63 25.90 4.77
C ASP A 401 9.64 25.43 3.71
N LYS A 402 10.72 26.19 3.53
CA LYS A 402 11.73 25.93 2.47
C LYS A 402 12.45 24.61 2.64
N ASP A 403 12.58 24.14 3.87
CA ASP A 403 13.31 22.90 4.20
C ASP A 403 12.43 21.65 4.16
N ASN A 404 11.13 21.82 3.93
CA ASN A 404 10.12 20.76 3.93
C ASN A 404 10.04 19.97 5.25
N LYS A 405 10.50 20.58 6.34
CA LYS A 405 10.57 19.94 7.67
C LYS A 405 9.21 19.79 8.33
N LEU A 406 8.23 20.61 7.94
CA LEU A 406 6.89 20.57 8.54
C LEU A 406 6.17 19.27 8.20
N CYS A 407 6.28 18.78 6.97
CA CYS A 407 5.70 17.50 6.57
C CYS A 407 6.27 16.35 7.40
N ASP A 408 7.59 16.29 7.56
CA ASP A 408 8.27 15.26 8.35
C ASP A 408 7.92 15.39 9.84
N ALA A 409 7.98 16.61 10.39
CA ALA A 409 7.70 16.86 11.80
C ALA A 409 6.26 16.54 12.19
N LEU A 410 5.30 16.71 11.27
CA LEU A 410 3.88 16.41 11.46
C LEU A 410 3.45 15.07 10.88
N ASN A 411 4.35 14.30 10.26
CA ASN A 411 4.04 13.05 9.56
C ASN A 411 2.93 13.21 8.52
N VAL A 412 3.00 14.26 7.71
CA VAL A 412 2.07 14.54 6.63
C VAL A 412 2.59 13.92 5.35
N SER A 413 1.93 12.87 4.87
CA SER A 413 2.32 12.11 3.67
C SER A 413 1.75 12.67 2.37
N GLY A 414 0.84 13.65 2.44
CA GLY A 414 0.22 14.25 1.25
C GLY A 414 -0.55 15.51 1.56
N ILE A 415 -0.67 16.37 0.55
CA ILE A 415 -1.40 17.64 0.56
C ILE A 415 -2.55 17.61 -0.47
N PRO A 416 -3.64 18.39 -0.28
CA PRO A 416 -3.87 19.37 0.79
C PRO A 416 -4.07 18.72 2.16
N PHE A 417 -3.52 19.34 3.19
CA PHE A 417 -3.65 18.88 4.56
C PHE A 417 -3.99 20.05 5.49
N PHE A 418 -4.95 19.84 6.40
CA PHE A 418 -5.44 20.90 7.27
C PHE A 418 -5.28 20.53 8.74
N ILE A 419 -4.90 21.52 9.55
CA ILE A 419 -4.63 21.33 10.98
C ILE A 419 -5.22 22.51 11.75
N ILE A 420 -5.73 22.26 12.95
CA ILE A 420 -6.11 23.34 13.88
C ILE A 420 -5.20 23.30 15.09
N TYR A 421 -4.63 24.45 15.43
CA TYR A 421 -3.94 24.68 16.71
C TYR A 421 -4.82 25.55 17.62
N ASP A 422 -4.71 25.34 18.94
CA ASP A 422 -5.42 26.11 19.96
C ASP A 422 -4.73 27.44 20.28
N LYS A 423 -5.31 28.20 21.22
CA LYS A 423 -4.83 29.52 21.66
C LYS A 423 -3.43 29.48 22.33
N GLU A 424 -3.03 28.32 22.83
CA GLU A 424 -1.70 28.08 23.40
C GLU A 424 -0.67 27.65 22.34
N GLY A 425 -1.08 27.51 21.07
CA GLY A 425 -0.25 27.01 19.97
C GLY A 425 -0.02 25.51 20.03
N LYS A 426 -0.93 24.78 20.68
CA LYS A 426 -0.92 23.32 20.75
C LYS A 426 -1.91 22.73 19.77
N LEU A 427 -1.63 21.56 19.26
CA LEU A 427 -2.47 20.84 18.31
C LEU A 427 -3.87 20.59 18.93
N TYR A 428 -4.88 21.17 18.33
CA TYR A 428 -6.29 20.96 18.68
C TYR A 428 -6.89 19.83 17.84
N LYS A 429 -6.68 19.88 16.51
CA LYS A 429 -7.21 18.88 15.59
C LYS A 429 -6.24 18.60 14.45
N TYR A 430 -5.72 17.39 14.44
CA TYR A 430 -4.94 16.85 13.34
C TYR A 430 -5.87 16.37 12.22
N ASN A 431 -5.51 16.57 10.96
CA ASN A 431 -6.33 16.25 9.80
C ASN A 431 -7.75 16.87 9.91
N ALA A 432 -7.80 18.18 10.10
CA ALA A 432 -9.04 18.93 10.12
C ALA A 432 -9.79 18.84 8.78
N PRO A 433 -11.13 18.97 8.75
CA PRO A 433 -11.86 18.94 7.51
C PRO A 433 -11.45 20.09 6.59
N ARG A 434 -11.52 19.84 5.26
CA ARG A 434 -11.13 20.78 4.21
C ARG A 434 -12.08 21.99 4.16
N PRO A 435 -11.67 23.13 3.61
CA PRO A 435 -12.53 24.30 3.42
C PRO A 435 -13.84 24.01 2.68
N SER A 436 -13.80 23.12 1.67
CA SER A 436 -14.98 22.68 0.91
C SER A 436 -15.94 21.75 1.68
N ASP A 437 -15.54 21.23 2.84
CA ASP A 437 -16.36 20.34 3.67
C ASP A 437 -17.34 21.17 4.49
N VAL A 438 -18.63 20.83 4.39
CA VAL A 438 -19.74 21.51 5.11
C VAL A 438 -19.56 21.55 6.63
N ARG A 439 -18.75 20.65 7.20
CA ARG A 439 -18.46 20.56 8.63
C ARG A 439 -17.43 21.57 9.10
N THR A 440 -16.66 22.18 8.21
CA THR A 440 -15.52 23.04 8.56
C THR A 440 -15.98 24.33 9.20
N LYS A 441 -16.90 25.05 8.59
CA LYS A 441 -17.43 26.31 9.13
C LYS A 441 -18.04 26.14 10.53
N PRO A 442 -19.00 25.20 10.77
CA PRO A 442 -19.54 24.96 12.10
C PRO A 442 -18.46 24.57 13.15
N LEU A 443 -17.46 23.79 12.74
CA LEU A 443 -16.35 23.43 13.63
C LEU A 443 -15.57 24.66 14.07
N LEU A 444 -15.18 25.55 13.14
CA LEU A 444 -14.40 26.76 13.46
C LEU A 444 -15.23 27.79 14.24
N GLU A 445 -16.50 27.94 13.97
CA GLU A 445 -17.40 28.81 14.72
C GLU A 445 -17.65 28.33 16.16
N GLY A 446 -17.55 27.03 16.39
CA GLY A 446 -17.71 26.41 17.72
C GLY A 446 -16.46 26.48 18.60
N LEU A 447 -15.30 26.95 18.12
CA LEU A 447 -14.09 27.10 18.92
C LEU A 447 -14.21 28.28 19.91
N LYS A 448 -13.87 28.05 21.19
CA LYS A 448 -14.03 29.03 22.29
C LYS A 448 -12.72 29.27 23.01
#